data_e827a34ad5ea0dfff74b9ea74a3a7881
#
_entry.id   e827a34ad5ea0dfff74b9ea74a3a7881
#
_cell.length_a   1.000
_cell.length_b   1.000
_cell.length_c   1.000
_cell.angle_alpha   90.00
_cell.angle_beta   90.00
_cell.angle_gamma   90.00
#
_symmetry.space_group_name_H-M   'P 1'
#
loop_
_entity.id
_entity.type
_entity.pdbx_description
1 polymer ?
#
loop_
_entity_poly.entity_id
_entity_poly.type
_entity_poly.pdbx_seq_one_letter_code
_entity_poly.pdbx_strand_id
1 'polypeptide(L)'
;GVKDVRFAVWGEEKGQNDLKWYIASKDETGNYSYTFKIRDHKEFGEYQVHAYCTTVNGKLEYITETTCEVLQKATVGMVDVSDINGTKGTFTVTVNGVIAPSGIEKVEIPMWCAADQRDLKWYTAMKTADGKYQVTMNVLNHQYYFGNYNIHVYVTMGNGVRVFVTSKQANIEPQNYIYERYITATTREVGILGATGNRVQFPTWSDAYGQDDIVWYEGIYRGNGKWNAVVNSDNHNSGGGYTTHVYVSENTNSEYIGSMKYSLEKIPRGIYEMSIRANMYSSPTGYLALVNRSTHKVAIFQGSQGSWSCAKYWDCADGKASTPTVTGVFHVGSRGYYFDSGSARCYWWTQFYGNYLFHSVLYTHS
;
A
#
# COMPACT_ATOMS: atom_id res chain seq x y z
N GLY A 1 66.11 -3.29 -7.49
CA GLY A 1 65.47 -3.61 -6.20
C GLY A 1 63.96 -3.50 -6.26
N VAL A 2 63.27 -4.08 -5.28
CA VAL A 2 61.82 -4.05 -5.14
C VAL A 2 61.43 -2.82 -4.29
N LYS A 3 60.51 -2.02 -4.82
CA LYS A 3 59.96 -0.86 -4.11
C LYS A 3 58.73 -1.30 -3.26
N ASP A 4 57.80 -2.01 -3.85
CA ASP A 4 56.63 -2.59 -3.18
C ASP A 4 56.20 -3.88 -3.88
N VAL A 5 55.39 -4.70 -3.16
CA VAL A 5 54.72 -5.87 -3.70
C VAL A 5 53.21 -5.64 -3.59
N ARG A 6 52.48 -6.02 -4.63
CA ARG A 6 51.02 -5.86 -4.70
C ARG A 6 50.37 -7.17 -5.09
N PHE A 7 49.22 -7.40 -4.49
CA PHE A 7 48.34 -8.51 -4.85
C PHE A 7 47.09 -7.98 -5.57
N ALA A 8 46.84 -8.49 -6.77
CA ALA A 8 45.56 -8.33 -7.46
C ALA A 8 44.69 -9.56 -7.13
N VAL A 9 43.53 -9.33 -6.54
CA VAL A 9 42.64 -10.39 -6.04
C VAL A 9 41.24 -10.19 -6.61
N TRP A 10 40.62 -11.25 -7.11
CA TRP A 10 39.25 -11.25 -7.60
C TRP A 10 38.63 -12.64 -7.51
N GLY A 11 37.28 -12.73 -7.47
CA GLY A 11 36.52 -13.98 -7.57
C GLY A 11 36.45 -14.49 -9.02
N GLU A 12 36.57 -15.79 -9.22
CA GLU A 12 36.58 -16.41 -10.55
C GLU A 12 35.21 -16.44 -11.22
N GLU A 13 34.10 -16.55 -10.46
CA GLU A 13 32.74 -16.80 -10.96
C GLU A 13 32.27 -15.78 -12.02
N LYS A 14 32.60 -14.50 -11.81
CA LYS A 14 32.19 -13.39 -12.70
C LYS A 14 33.40 -12.63 -13.29
N GLY A 15 34.54 -13.29 -13.35
CA GLY A 15 35.78 -12.68 -13.80
C GLY A 15 36.24 -11.55 -12.89
N GLN A 16 36.89 -10.52 -13.44
CA GLN A 16 37.49 -9.46 -12.66
C GLN A 16 36.52 -8.34 -12.20
N ASN A 17 35.23 -8.64 -12.03
CA ASN A 17 34.21 -7.63 -11.65
C ASN A 17 34.43 -7.04 -10.24
N ASP A 18 35.09 -7.79 -9.36
CA ASP A 18 35.40 -7.42 -7.99
C ASP A 18 36.93 -7.25 -7.73
N LEU A 19 37.73 -7.14 -8.81
CA LEU A 19 39.16 -7.00 -8.74
C LEU A 19 39.59 -5.87 -7.80
N LYS A 20 40.46 -6.20 -6.85
CA LYS A 20 41.10 -5.23 -5.95
C LYS A 20 42.58 -5.44 -5.89
N TRP A 21 43.30 -4.32 -5.75
CA TRP A 21 44.73 -4.27 -5.58
C TRP A 21 45.06 -3.98 -4.12
N TYR A 22 45.91 -4.83 -3.54
CA TYR A 22 46.36 -4.74 -2.16
C TYR A 22 47.88 -4.54 -2.12
N ILE A 23 48.38 -3.55 -1.35
CA ILE A 23 49.78 -3.34 -1.13
C ILE A 23 50.21 -4.21 0.06
N ALA A 24 51.14 -5.09 -0.17
CA ALA A 24 51.65 -6.00 0.85
C ALA A 24 52.55 -5.29 1.89
N SER A 25 52.43 -5.75 3.13
CA SER A 25 53.39 -5.37 4.19
C SER A 25 54.58 -6.32 4.16
N LYS A 26 55.81 -5.77 4.31
CA LYS A 26 57.03 -6.52 4.42
C LYS A 26 57.32 -6.80 5.89
N ASP A 27 57.59 -8.05 6.23
CA ASP A 27 58.02 -8.45 7.58
C ASP A 27 59.57 -8.33 7.75
N GLU A 28 60.04 -8.60 8.97
CA GLU A 28 61.45 -8.54 9.34
C GLU A 28 62.32 -9.59 8.62
N THR A 29 61.69 -10.67 8.13
CA THR A 29 62.37 -11.75 7.40
C THR A 29 62.44 -11.52 5.90
N GLY A 30 61.78 -10.43 5.43
CA GLY A 30 61.76 -10.05 4.03
C GLY A 30 60.58 -10.58 3.23
N ASN A 31 59.64 -11.27 3.87
CA ASN A 31 58.41 -11.76 3.24
C ASN A 31 57.38 -10.63 3.09
N TYR A 32 56.59 -10.72 2.02
CA TYR A 32 55.50 -9.79 1.76
C TYR A 32 54.15 -10.50 1.94
N SER A 33 53.29 -9.92 2.75
CA SER A 33 51.94 -10.49 3.03
C SER A 33 50.87 -9.43 3.05
N TYR A 34 49.64 -9.86 2.79
CA TYR A 34 48.42 -9.09 2.96
C TYR A 34 47.24 -10.01 3.34
N THR A 35 46.38 -9.55 4.28
CA THR A 35 45.15 -10.24 4.64
C THR A 35 43.97 -9.47 4.06
N PHE A 36 43.40 -9.95 2.98
CA PHE A 36 42.16 -9.37 2.44
C PHE A 36 40.92 -9.88 3.17
N LYS A 37 39.88 -9.06 3.19
CA LYS A 37 38.60 -9.37 3.84
C LYS A 37 37.58 -9.76 2.80
N ILE A 38 36.88 -10.89 3.01
CA ILE A 38 35.82 -11.38 2.09
C ILE A 38 34.74 -10.32 1.88
N ARG A 39 34.40 -9.52 2.90
CA ARG A 39 33.44 -8.42 2.77
C ARG A 39 33.80 -7.35 1.74
N ASP A 40 35.08 -7.28 1.37
CA ASP A 40 35.58 -6.34 0.35
C ASP A 40 35.33 -6.88 -1.07
N HIS A 41 35.01 -8.15 -1.18
CA HIS A 41 34.66 -8.88 -2.39
C HIS A 41 33.18 -9.36 -2.29
N LYS A 42 32.53 -9.58 -3.42
CA LYS A 42 31.11 -9.90 -3.46
C LYS A 42 30.82 -11.34 -3.91
N GLU A 43 31.84 -12.18 -3.96
CA GLU A 43 31.77 -13.56 -4.45
C GLU A 43 32.25 -14.57 -3.43
N PHE A 44 31.88 -15.84 -3.66
CA PHE A 44 32.35 -17.04 -2.96
C PHE A 44 32.91 -18.00 -3.98
N GLY A 45 33.62 -19.00 -3.54
CA GLY A 45 34.27 -19.98 -4.38
C GLY A 45 35.74 -19.68 -4.59
N GLU A 46 36.23 -19.97 -5.79
CA GLU A 46 37.63 -19.79 -6.14
C GLU A 46 37.99 -18.32 -6.38
N TYR A 47 39.10 -17.89 -5.78
CA TYR A 47 39.70 -16.57 -5.96
C TYR A 47 41.02 -16.68 -6.65
N GLN A 48 41.27 -15.82 -7.62
CA GLN A 48 42.55 -15.61 -8.24
C GLN A 48 43.35 -14.57 -7.44
N VAL A 49 44.62 -14.88 -7.18
CA VAL A 49 45.56 -14.00 -6.50
C VAL A 49 46.81 -13.90 -7.35
N HIS A 50 47.01 -12.75 -8.01
CA HIS A 50 48.21 -12.46 -8.77
C HIS A 50 49.14 -11.56 -7.97
N ALA A 51 50.43 -11.93 -7.92
CA ALA A 51 51.48 -11.15 -7.27
C ALA A 51 52.27 -10.35 -8.29
N TYR A 52 52.46 -9.08 -7.99
CA TYR A 52 53.25 -8.14 -8.77
C TYR A 52 54.29 -7.46 -7.88
N CYS A 53 55.43 -7.08 -8.43
CA CYS A 53 56.34 -6.16 -7.76
C CYS A 53 56.47 -4.84 -8.54
N THR A 54 56.58 -3.74 -7.80
CA THR A 54 57.01 -2.47 -8.37
C THR A 54 58.53 -2.35 -8.15
N THR A 55 59.29 -2.21 -9.22
CA THR A 55 60.72 -2.00 -9.14
C THR A 55 61.03 -0.57 -8.68
N VAL A 56 62.27 -0.32 -8.24
CA VAL A 56 62.72 1.02 -7.84
C VAL A 56 62.62 2.05 -8.98
N ASN A 57 62.63 1.59 -10.23
CA ASN A 57 62.42 2.43 -11.41
C ASN A 57 60.95 2.67 -11.74
N GLY A 58 60.02 2.22 -10.91
CA GLY A 58 58.59 2.44 -11.05
C GLY A 58 57.87 1.47 -12.00
N LYS A 59 58.56 0.47 -12.57
CA LYS A 59 57.93 -0.54 -13.46
C LYS A 59 57.20 -1.57 -12.62
N LEU A 60 55.93 -1.85 -12.96
CA LEU A 60 55.12 -2.95 -12.39
C LEU A 60 55.42 -4.24 -13.17
N GLU A 61 55.83 -5.29 -12.50
CA GLU A 61 56.15 -6.58 -13.08
C GLU A 61 55.34 -7.69 -12.41
N TYR A 62 54.76 -8.56 -13.24
CA TYR A 62 54.07 -9.78 -12.78
C TYR A 62 55.12 -10.77 -12.25
N ILE A 63 54.81 -11.42 -11.12
CA ILE A 63 55.73 -12.40 -10.50
C ILE A 63 55.13 -13.82 -10.64
N THR A 64 53.95 -14.03 -10.10
CA THR A 64 53.29 -15.35 -10.03
C THR A 64 51.85 -15.20 -9.67
N GLU A 65 51.13 -16.30 -9.74
CA GLU A 65 49.69 -16.40 -9.36
C GLU A 65 49.45 -17.63 -8.50
N THR A 66 48.38 -17.60 -7.76
CA THR A 66 47.82 -18.73 -7.02
C THR A 66 46.32 -18.56 -6.87
N THR A 67 45.63 -19.61 -6.49
CA THR A 67 44.22 -19.59 -6.17
C THR A 67 43.98 -19.88 -4.69
N CYS A 68 42.85 -19.38 -4.17
CA CYS A 68 42.36 -19.80 -2.88
C CYS A 68 40.83 -19.93 -2.94
N GLU A 69 40.28 -20.85 -2.16
CA GLU A 69 38.86 -21.10 -2.15
C GLU A 69 38.21 -20.53 -0.86
N VAL A 70 37.15 -19.75 -1.04
CA VAL A 70 36.33 -19.24 0.04
C VAL A 70 35.04 -20.07 0.14
N LEU A 71 35.06 -21.11 0.99
CA LEU A 71 34.05 -22.14 1.06
C LEU A 71 32.79 -21.76 1.84
N GLN A 72 32.83 -20.74 2.70
CA GLN A 72 31.73 -20.51 3.65
C GLN A 72 30.67 -19.55 3.11
N LYS A 73 29.52 -20.11 2.76
CA LYS A 73 28.25 -19.38 2.59
C LYS A 73 27.61 -19.14 3.97
N ALA A 74 26.64 -18.20 4.02
CA ALA A 74 25.82 -18.09 5.21
C ALA A 74 25.06 -19.38 5.46
N THR A 75 24.91 -19.73 6.75
CA THR A 75 24.14 -20.87 7.21
C THR A 75 23.13 -20.44 8.28
N VAL A 76 22.11 -21.24 8.51
CA VAL A 76 21.17 -21.09 9.62
C VAL A 76 21.06 -22.42 10.36
N GLY A 77 20.89 -22.36 11.69
CA GLY A 77 20.70 -23.56 12.50
C GLY A 77 19.29 -24.12 12.36
N MET A 78 18.27 -23.28 12.57
CA MET A 78 16.87 -23.69 12.55
C MET A 78 15.94 -22.56 12.14
N VAL A 79 14.86 -22.91 11.43
CA VAL A 79 13.72 -22.02 11.15
C VAL A 79 12.49 -22.55 11.86
N ASP A 80 11.94 -21.75 12.77
CA ASP A 80 10.72 -22.08 13.51
C ASP A 80 9.55 -21.24 13.03
N VAL A 81 8.34 -21.83 13.10
CA VAL A 81 7.07 -21.15 12.90
C VAL A 81 6.25 -21.34 14.17
N SER A 82 5.85 -20.24 14.78
CA SER A 82 5.08 -20.21 16.02
C SER A 82 3.90 -19.24 15.93
N ASP A 83 3.09 -19.18 16.99
CA ASP A 83 1.98 -18.24 17.17
C ASP A 83 1.01 -18.21 15.98
N ILE A 84 0.76 -19.39 15.40
CA ILE A 84 -0.19 -19.52 14.29
C ILE A 84 -1.59 -19.19 14.82
N ASN A 85 -2.18 -18.11 14.30
CA ASN A 85 -3.44 -17.60 14.79
C ASN A 85 -4.41 -17.33 13.61
N GLY A 86 -5.35 -18.24 13.40
CA GLY A 86 -6.33 -18.15 12.31
C GLY A 86 -7.33 -17.01 12.47
N THR A 87 -7.59 -16.54 13.69
CA THR A 87 -8.47 -15.40 13.97
C THR A 87 -7.81 -14.07 13.66
N LYS A 88 -6.51 -13.95 13.89
CA LYS A 88 -5.72 -12.77 13.55
C LYS A 88 -5.12 -12.83 12.14
N GLY A 89 -5.10 -14.02 11.53
CA GLY A 89 -4.45 -14.26 10.23
C GLY A 89 -2.93 -14.07 10.30
N THR A 90 -2.28 -14.52 11.40
CA THR A 90 -0.85 -14.27 11.63
C THR A 90 -0.12 -15.53 12.03
N PHE A 91 1.16 -15.58 11.71
CA PHE A 91 2.14 -16.46 12.36
C PHE A 91 3.50 -15.79 12.43
N THR A 92 4.36 -16.28 13.31
CA THR A 92 5.70 -15.75 13.53
C THR A 92 6.74 -16.72 12.97
N VAL A 93 7.70 -16.20 12.19
CA VAL A 93 8.86 -16.95 11.71
C VAL A 93 10.08 -16.49 12.47
N THR A 94 10.81 -17.46 13.05
CA THR A 94 12.06 -17.20 13.79
C THR A 94 13.19 -18.02 13.17
N VAL A 95 14.28 -17.32 12.81
CA VAL A 95 15.50 -17.92 12.27
C VAL A 95 16.60 -17.88 13.33
N ASN A 96 17.04 -19.05 13.73
CA ASN A 96 18.04 -19.25 14.77
C ASN A 96 19.42 -19.61 14.16
N GLY A 97 20.49 -19.27 14.86
CA GLY A 97 21.85 -19.72 14.51
C GLY A 97 22.30 -19.25 13.13
N VAL A 98 22.02 -18.00 12.78
CA VAL A 98 22.51 -17.41 11.51
C VAL A 98 23.99 -17.12 11.65
N ILE A 99 24.80 -17.73 10.78
CA ILE A 99 26.25 -17.57 10.72
C ILE A 99 26.61 -17.10 9.32
N ALA A 100 27.41 -16.05 9.23
CA ALA A 100 27.96 -15.55 7.98
C ALA A 100 29.40 -15.07 8.21
N PRO A 101 30.38 -15.56 7.44
CA PRO A 101 31.80 -15.26 7.66
C PRO A 101 32.15 -13.77 7.59
N SER A 102 31.54 -13.04 6.67
CA SER A 102 31.76 -11.59 6.51
C SER A 102 30.81 -10.73 7.37
N GLY A 103 30.10 -11.35 8.32
CA GLY A 103 29.04 -10.71 9.10
C GLY A 103 27.68 -10.79 8.41
N ILE A 104 26.63 -10.37 9.12
CA ILE A 104 25.24 -10.37 8.64
C ILE A 104 24.83 -8.91 8.45
N GLU A 105 24.45 -8.53 7.23
CA GLU A 105 23.86 -7.24 6.93
C GLU A 105 22.34 -7.27 7.19
N LYS A 106 21.65 -8.26 6.61
CA LYS A 106 20.21 -8.48 6.83
C LYS A 106 19.81 -9.93 6.60
N VAL A 107 18.69 -10.31 7.22
CA VAL A 107 17.98 -11.56 6.97
C VAL A 107 16.63 -11.21 6.34
N GLU A 108 16.34 -11.75 5.16
CA GLU A 108 15.11 -11.52 4.43
C GLU A 108 14.33 -12.82 4.27
N ILE A 109 13.02 -12.73 4.49
CA ILE A 109 12.13 -13.90 4.51
C ILE A 109 10.97 -13.63 3.53
N PRO A 110 11.13 -13.94 2.23
CA PRO A 110 9.99 -13.92 1.32
C PRO A 110 9.02 -15.05 1.65
N MET A 111 7.72 -14.71 1.67
CA MET A 111 6.63 -15.64 1.94
C MET A 111 5.52 -15.47 0.90
N TRP A 112 4.86 -16.57 0.55
CA TRP A 112 3.70 -16.58 -0.35
C TRP A 112 2.87 -17.85 -0.15
N CYS A 113 1.57 -17.77 -0.46
CA CYS A 113 0.62 -18.88 -0.42
C CYS A 113 0.19 -19.31 -1.83
N ALA A 114 -0.06 -18.37 -2.74
CA ALA A 114 -0.51 -18.67 -4.09
C ALA A 114 0.57 -19.37 -4.94
N ALA A 115 0.19 -20.37 -5.71
CA ALA A 115 1.12 -21.15 -6.52
C ALA A 115 1.88 -20.31 -7.57
N ASP A 116 1.27 -19.23 -8.07
CA ASP A 116 1.88 -18.28 -9.02
C ASP A 116 2.60 -17.12 -8.34
N GLN A 117 2.76 -17.18 -7.02
CA GLN A 117 3.44 -16.17 -6.20
C GLN A 117 2.83 -14.75 -6.31
N ARG A 118 1.57 -14.59 -6.74
CA ARG A 118 0.94 -13.25 -6.87
C ARG A 118 0.82 -12.50 -5.55
N ASP A 119 0.90 -13.21 -4.42
CA ASP A 119 0.89 -12.68 -3.06
C ASP A 119 2.28 -12.65 -2.40
N LEU A 120 3.36 -12.86 -3.18
CA LEU A 120 4.73 -12.84 -2.67
C LEU A 120 5.06 -11.51 -1.97
N LYS A 121 5.49 -11.61 -0.71
CA LYS A 121 5.95 -10.49 0.09
C LYS A 121 7.31 -10.78 0.69
N TRP A 122 8.24 -9.83 0.53
CA TRP A 122 9.55 -9.86 1.14
C TRP A 122 9.51 -9.15 2.50
N TYR A 123 9.90 -9.86 3.55
CA TYR A 123 10.00 -9.33 4.90
C TYR A 123 11.47 -9.24 5.30
N THR A 124 11.88 -8.13 5.92
CA THR A 124 13.15 -8.04 6.61
C THR A 124 12.96 -8.44 8.06
N ALA A 125 13.62 -9.52 8.48
CA ALA A 125 13.53 -10.01 9.85
C ALA A 125 14.34 -9.11 10.80
N MET A 126 13.77 -8.83 11.96
CA MET A 126 14.42 -8.03 13.00
C MET A 126 15.26 -8.93 13.91
N LYS A 127 16.46 -8.48 14.27
CA LYS A 127 17.31 -9.18 15.24
C LYS A 127 16.74 -8.96 16.64
N THR A 128 16.50 -10.04 17.36
CA THR A 128 16.04 -10.05 18.74
C THR A 128 17.21 -9.91 19.72
N ALA A 129 16.94 -9.64 21.00
CA ALA A 129 17.96 -9.47 22.03
C ALA A 129 18.81 -10.76 22.25
N ASP A 130 18.21 -11.93 22.01
CA ASP A 130 18.89 -13.24 22.09
C ASP A 130 19.59 -13.66 20.78
N GLY A 131 19.69 -12.71 19.82
CA GLY A 131 20.47 -12.88 18.59
C GLY A 131 19.78 -13.64 17.47
N LYS A 132 18.50 -14.01 17.62
CA LYS A 132 17.67 -14.59 16.57
C LYS A 132 17.15 -13.52 15.61
N TYR A 133 16.60 -13.94 14.48
CA TYR A 133 15.93 -13.06 13.53
C TYR A 133 14.46 -13.45 13.42
N GLN A 134 13.57 -12.48 13.59
CA GLN A 134 12.14 -12.75 13.69
C GLN A 134 11.30 -11.79 12.83
N VAL A 135 10.20 -12.31 12.29
CA VAL A 135 9.17 -11.52 11.61
C VAL A 135 7.80 -12.18 11.80
N THR A 136 6.77 -11.35 11.92
CA THR A 136 5.38 -11.82 11.93
C THR A 136 4.75 -11.58 10.56
N MET A 137 4.30 -12.66 9.93
CA MET A 137 3.47 -12.63 8.73
C MET A 137 2.03 -12.24 9.10
N ASN A 138 1.35 -11.53 8.19
CA ASN A 138 -0.08 -11.26 8.28
C ASN A 138 -0.74 -11.45 6.91
N VAL A 139 -1.81 -12.24 6.85
CA VAL A 139 -2.56 -12.54 5.61
C VAL A 139 -3.09 -11.29 4.90
N LEU A 140 -3.27 -10.18 5.62
CA LEU A 140 -3.62 -8.87 5.03
C LEU A 140 -2.62 -8.44 3.96
N ASN A 141 -1.33 -8.71 4.17
CA ASN A 141 -0.27 -8.40 3.22
C ASN A 141 -0.20 -9.40 2.04
N HIS A 142 -0.97 -10.49 2.12
CA HIS A 142 -1.03 -11.59 1.17
C HIS A 142 -2.43 -11.75 0.56
N GLN A 143 -3.14 -10.64 0.33
CA GLN A 143 -4.46 -10.61 -0.30
C GLN A 143 -5.51 -11.51 0.42
N TYR A 144 -5.38 -11.65 1.74
CA TYR A 144 -6.23 -12.52 2.59
C TYR A 144 -6.15 -14.02 2.23
N TYR A 145 -5.05 -14.49 1.64
CA TYR A 145 -4.86 -15.91 1.41
C TYR A 145 -4.58 -16.64 2.73
N PHE A 146 -5.31 -17.74 2.92
CA PHE A 146 -5.09 -18.74 3.95
C PHE A 146 -4.68 -20.06 3.30
N GLY A 147 -3.95 -20.91 4.01
CA GLY A 147 -3.45 -22.20 3.53
C GLY A 147 -1.96 -22.37 3.76
N ASN A 148 -1.32 -23.13 2.87
CA ASN A 148 0.09 -23.47 2.96
C ASN A 148 0.98 -22.34 2.42
N TYR A 149 1.74 -21.72 3.30
CA TYR A 149 2.73 -20.71 2.98
C TYR A 149 4.09 -21.35 2.71
N ASN A 150 4.73 -20.93 1.61
CA ASN A 150 6.15 -21.16 1.37
C ASN A 150 6.94 -20.02 2.02
N ILE A 151 7.96 -20.41 2.79
CA ILE A 151 8.81 -19.51 3.57
C ILE A 151 10.24 -19.79 3.12
N HIS A 152 10.86 -18.82 2.44
CA HIS A 152 12.28 -18.89 2.10
C HIS A 152 13.09 -18.00 3.02
N VAL A 153 14.34 -18.36 3.29
CA VAL A 153 15.27 -17.58 4.09
C VAL A 153 16.46 -17.20 3.24
N TYR A 154 16.70 -15.91 3.13
CA TYR A 154 17.89 -15.32 2.49
C TYR A 154 18.70 -14.53 3.51
N VAL A 155 20.01 -14.63 3.40
CA VAL A 155 20.95 -13.85 4.21
C VAL A 155 21.78 -12.98 3.28
N THR A 156 21.74 -11.67 3.49
CA THR A 156 22.71 -10.75 2.89
C THR A 156 23.87 -10.59 3.87
N MET A 157 25.04 -10.97 3.41
CA MET A 157 26.25 -10.95 4.22
C MET A 157 26.94 -9.58 4.16
N GLY A 158 27.89 -9.32 5.07
CA GLY A 158 28.60 -8.06 5.17
C GLY A 158 29.45 -7.69 3.95
N ASN A 159 29.67 -8.61 3.00
CA ASN A 159 30.26 -8.35 1.69
C ASN A 159 29.21 -7.96 0.62
N GLY A 160 27.93 -7.84 0.98
CA GLY A 160 26.81 -7.49 0.11
C GLY A 160 26.27 -8.66 -0.73
N VAL A 161 26.80 -9.88 -0.57
CA VAL A 161 26.28 -11.06 -1.28
C VAL A 161 25.05 -11.60 -0.57
N ARG A 162 23.94 -11.74 -1.31
CA ARG A 162 22.71 -12.35 -0.84
C ARG A 162 22.63 -13.81 -1.28
N VAL A 163 22.45 -14.71 -0.34
CA VAL A 163 22.34 -16.15 -0.60
C VAL A 163 21.01 -16.70 -0.08
N PHE A 164 20.41 -17.60 -0.84
CA PHE A 164 19.36 -18.48 -0.34
C PHE A 164 19.97 -19.50 0.60
N VAL A 165 19.38 -19.67 1.78
CA VAL A 165 19.92 -20.58 2.80
C VAL A 165 19.05 -21.79 2.98
N THR A 166 17.74 -21.61 3.16
CA THR A 166 16.81 -22.70 3.40
C THR A 166 15.36 -22.27 3.12
N SER A 167 14.46 -23.25 3.16
CA SER A 167 13.02 -23.03 3.08
C SER A 167 12.26 -23.84 4.12
N LYS A 168 11.05 -23.38 4.45
CA LYS A 168 10.08 -24.06 5.31
C LYS A 168 8.68 -23.82 4.78
N GLN A 169 7.73 -24.63 5.20
CA GLN A 169 6.30 -24.41 4.96
C GLN A 169 5.56 -24.27 6.30
N ALA A 170 4.47 -23.50 6.27
CA ALA A 170 3.54 -23.37 7.37
C ALA A 170 2.12 -23.30 6.83
N ASN A 171 1.19 -23.97 7.50
CA ASN A 171 -0.23 -23.88 7.19
C ASN A 171 -0.94 -22.99 8.20
N ILE A 172 -1.79 -22.09 7.70
CA ILE A 172 -2.69 -21.28 8.52
C ILE A 172 -4.12 -21.39 7.98
N GLU A 173 -5.04 -21.85 8.82
CA GLU A 173 -6.46 -21.95 8.50
C GLU A 173 -7.22 -20.77 9.13
N PRO A 174 -8.22 -20.21 8.44
CA PRO A 174 -9.03 -19.13 9.02
C PRO A 174 -9.92 -19.67 10.14
N GLN A 175 -10.02 -18.90 11.24
CA GLN A 175 -10.89 -19.19 12.38
C GLN A 175 -11.67 -17.93 12.73
N ASN A 176 -12.84 -17.77 12.17
CA ASN A 176 -13.66 -16.58 12.34
C ASN A 176 -12.87 -15.27 12.04
N TYR A 177 -12.02 -15.29 11.01
CA TYR A 177 -11.22 -14.14 10.60
C TYR A 177 -12.14 -13.10 9.96
N ILE A 178 -12.35 -11.96 10.62
CA ILE A 178 -13.16 -10.86 10.11
C ILE A 178 -12.29 -9.90 9.27
N TYR A 179 -12.84 -9.39 8.17
CA TYR A 179 -12.13 -8.47 7.27
C TYR A 179 -13.05 -7.43 6.66
N GLU A 180 -12.48 -6.28 6.31
CA GLU A 180 -13.09 -5.32 5.41
C GLU A 180 -12.20 -5.10 4.18
N ARG A 181 -12.81 -4.78 3.05
CA ARG A 181 -12.10 -4.51 1.82
C ARG A 181 -12.70 -3.31 1.10
N TYR A 182 -11.83 -2.41 0.67
CA TYR A 182 -12.21 -1.26 -0.14
C TYR A 182 -12.81 -1.70 -1.48
N ILE A 183 -13.96 -1.13 -1.86
CA ILE A 183 -14.56 -1.24 -3.19
C ILE A 183 -14.56 0.13 -3.85
N THR A 184 -15.25 1.11 -3.22
CA THR A 184 -15.28 2.51 -3.66
C THR A 184 -15.26 3.43 -2.43
N ALA A 185 -15.24 4.74 -2.64
CA ALA A 185 -15.34 5.71 -1.54
C ALA A 185 -16.65 5.54 -0.73
N THR A 186 -17.72 5.07 -1.36
CA THR A 186 -19.06 4.92 -0.75
C THR A 186 -19.43 3.47 -0.40
N THR A 187 -18.57 2.49 -0.73
CA THR A 187 -18.86 1.07 -0.51
C THR A 187 -17.69 0.30 0.05
N ARG A 188 -17.97 -0.65 0.95
CA ARG A 188 -17.03 -1.63 1.51
C ARG A 188 -17.59 -3.03 1.40
N GLU A 189 -16.74 -4.01 1.10
CA GLU A 189 -17.03 -5.39 1.41
C GLU A 189 -16.65 -5.65 2.87
N VAL A 190 -17.55 -6.22 3.63
CA VAL A 190 -17.33 -6.73 4.98
C VAL A 190 -17.50 -8.24 4.96
N GLY A 191 -16.70 -8.98 5.70
CA GLY A 191 -16.77 -10.44 5.63
C GLY A 191 -16.10 -11.17 6.78
N ILE A 192 -16.29 -12.49 6.75
CA ILE A 192 -15.66 -13.44 7.68
C ILE A 192 -15.21 -14.68 6.91
N LEU A 193 -14.08 -15.24 7.30
CA LEU A 193 -13.53 -16.49 6.80
C LEU A 193 -13.46 -17.53 7.93
N GLY A 194 -13.73 -18.79 7.58
CA GLY A 194 -13.69 -19.90 8.55
C GLY A 194 -14.84 -19.90 9.55
N ALA A 195 -15.97 -19.28 9.21
CA ALA A 195 -17.17 -19.35 10.02
C ALA A 195 -17.87 -20.71 9.87
N THR A 196 -18.29 -21.28 11.00
CA THR A 196 -18.94 -22.61 11.05
C THR A 196 -20.47 -22.55 11.10
N GLY A 197 -21.06 -21.36 11.31
CA GLY A 197 -22.51 -21.19 11.38
C GLY A 197 -23.22 -21.29 10.01
N ASN A 198 -24.52 -21.37 10.06
CA ASN A 198 -25.40 -21.45 8.88
C ASN A 198 -26.00 -20.10 8.46
N ARG A 199 -25.74 -19.03 9.22
CA ARG A 199 -26.14 -17.65 8.93
C ARG A 199 -25.09 -16.70 9.49
N VAL A 200 -24.78 -15.66 8.73
CA VAL A 200 -23.90 -14.57 9.18
C VAL A 200 -24.56 -13.23 8.92
N GLN A 201 -24.52 -12.34 9.89
CA GLN A 201 -25.09 -11.00 9.79
C GLN A 201 -24.04 -9.94 10.12
N PHE A 202 -24.14 -8.81 9.42
CA PHE A 202 -23.23 -7.66 9.54
C PHE A 202 -24.02 -6.40 9.89
N PRO A 203 -24.57 -6.24 11.13
CA PRO A 203 -25.18 -4.98 11.53
C PRO A 203 -24.13 -3.86 11.48
N THR A 204 -24.47 -2.82 10.72
CA THR A 204 -23.58 -1.69 10.44
C THR A 204 -24.31 -0.39 10.68
N TRP A 205 -23.59 0.61 11.19
CA TRP A 205 -24.08 1.98 11.39
C TRP A 205 -22.98 3.00 11.13
N SER A 206 -23.38 4.25 10.83
CA SER A 206 -22.46 5.39 10.83
C SER A 206 -22.19 5.85 12.26
N ASP A 207 -20.93 6.18 12.59
CA ASP A 207 -20.55 6.52 13.97
C ASP A 207 -21.02 7.91 14.41
N ALA A 208 -21.60 8.72 13.50
CA ALA A 208 -21.90 10.13 13.75
C ALA A 208 -22.91 10.36 14.89
N TYR A 209 -23.96 9.52 14.96
CA TYR A 209 -25.05 9.65 15.95
C TYR A 209 -25.36 8.33 16.66
N GLY A 210 -24.34 7.47 16.82
CA GLY A 210 -24.51 6.15 17.42
C GLY A 210 -25.16 5.17 16.45
N GLN A 211 -26.10 4.36 16.94
CA GLN A 211 -26.76 3.29 16.15
C GLN A 211 -28.11 3.75 15.56
N ASP A 212 -28.31 5.03 15.33
CA ASP A 212 -29.58 5.60 14.84
C ASP A 212 -29.93 5.13 13.41
N ASP A 213 -28.94 4.74 12.63
CA ASP A 213 -29.08 4.31 11.24
C ASP A 213 -28.62 2.85 11.01
N ILE A 214 -28.70 2.02 12.05
CA ILE A 214 -28.25 0.62 11.97
C ILE A 214 -29.00 -0.18 10.89
N VAL A 215 -28.24 -0.81 10.01
CA VAL A 215 -28.74 -1.72 8.98
C VAL A 215 -28.13 -3.11 9.21
N TRP A 216 -28.99 -4.13 9.25
CA TRP A 216 -28.58 -5.53 9.35
C TRP A 216 -28.39 -6.13 7.97
N TYR A 217 -27.12 -6.18 7.51
CA TYR A 217 -26.80 -6.81 6.23
C TYR A 217 -26.69 -8.31 6.40
N GLU A 218 -27.43 -9.05 5.57
CA GLU A 218 -27.33 -10.52 5.51
C GLU A 218 -26.06 -10.93 4.75
N GLY A 219 -25.30 -11.85 5.32
CA GLY A 219 -24.14 -12.43 4.70
C GLY A 219 -24.49 -13.34 3.54
N ILE A 220 -23.76 -13.24 2.46
CA ILE A 220 -23.85 -14.14 1.31
C ILE A 220 -22.76 -15.19 1.46
N TYR A 221 -23.16 -16.47 1.52
CA TYR A 221 -22.22 -17.59 1.60
C TYR A 221 -21.43 -17.76 0.29
N ARG A 222 -20.11 -17.89 0.39
CA ARG A 222 -19.20 -18.01 -0.75
C ARG A 222 -18.42 -19.34 -0.78
N GLY A 223 -18.78 -20.30 0.07
CA GLY A 223 -18.08 -21.57 0.24
C GLY A 223 -16.99 -21.53 1.32
N ASN A 224 -16.62 -22.70 1.84
CA ASN A 224 -15.52 -22.90 2.81
C ASN A 224 -15.56 -21.95 4.02
N GLY A 225 -16.74 -21.73 4.61
CA GLY A 225 -16.90 -20.84 5.75
C GLY A 225 -16.70 -19.36 5.45
N LYS A 226 -16.69 -18.96 4.17
CA LYS A 226 -16.60 -17.56 3.74
C LYS A 226 -17.99 -16.96 3.57
N TRP A 227 -18.22 -15.83 4.25
CA TRP A 227 -19.41 -15.01 4.12
C TRP A 227 -19.03 -13.57 3.92
N ASN A 228 -19.80 -12.84 3.11
CA ASN A 228 -19.59 -11.41 2.92
C ASN A 228 -20.92 -10.66 2.67
N ALA A 229 -20.85 -9.35 2.88
CA ALA A 229 -21.88 -8.39 2.46
C ALA A 229 -21.20 -7.14 1.90
N VAL A 230 -21.97 -6.33 1.16
CA VAL A 230 -21.51 -5.02 0.69
C VAL A 230 -22.29 -3.95 1.45
N VAL A 231 -21.58 -3.14 2.19
CA VAL A 231 -22.10 -1.96 2.87
C VAL A 231 -22.02 -0.78 1.92
N ASN A 232 -23.13 -0.05 1.78
CA ASN A 232 -23.23 1.17 0.98
C ASN A 232 -23.68 2.33 1.89
N SER A 233 -22.95 3.43 1.86
CA SER A 233 -23.26 4.64 2.62
C SER A 233 -24.65 5.24 2.29
N ASP A 234 -25.22 4.92 1.12
CA ASP A 234 -26.57 5.37 0.76
C ASP A 234 -27.65 4.79 1.68
N ASN A 235 -27.39 3.64 2.32
CA ASN A 235 -28.30 3.00 3.26
C ASN A 235 -28.24 3.59 4.69
N HIS A 236 -27.36 4.57 4.91
CA HIS A 236 -27.09 5.16 6.21
C HIS A 236 -27.30 6.68 6.18
N ASN A 237 -27.40 7.31 7.35
CA ASN A 237 -27.69 8.74 7.46
C ASN A 237 -26.47 9.64 7.21
N SER A 238 -25.27 9.17 7.54
CA SER A 238 -24.05 9.99 7.53
C SER A 238 -22.88 9.32 6.81
N GLY A 239 -21.95 10.11 6.30
CA GLY A 239 -20.61 9.68 5.91
C GLY A 239 -19.62 9.80 7.09
N GLY A 240 -18.41 9.31 6.90
CA GLY A 240 -17.37 9.34 7.92
C GLY A 240 -17.04 7.94 8.46
N GLY A 241 -16.88 7.83 9.79
CA GLY A 241 -16.62 6.55 10.45
C GLY A 241 -17.83 5.63 10.43
N TYR A 242 -17.57 4.34 10.22
CA TYR A 242 -18.55 3.27 10.27
C TYR A 242 -18.07 2.15 11.18
N THR A 243 -19.00 1.55 11.90
CA THR A 243 -18.77 0.35 12.70
C THR A 243 -19.67 -0.77 12.19
N THR A 244 -19.06 -1.93 11.89
CA THR A 244 -19.78 -3.18 11.57
C THR A 244 -19.49 -4.19 12.64
N HIS A 245 -20.51 -4.78 13.24
CA HIS A 245 -20.42 -5.99 14.04
C HIS A 245 -20.60 -7.23 13.17
N VAL A 246 -20.05 -8.35 13.61
CA VAL A 246 -20.19 -9.64 12.95
C VAL A 246 -20.83 -10.61 13.90
N TYR A 247 -21.95 -11.19 13.47
CA TYR A 247 -22.66 -12.25 14.19
C TYR A 247 -22.70 -13.51 13.34
N VAL A 248 -22.33 -14.63 13.93
CA VAL A 248 -22.46 -15.96 13.34
C VAL A 248 -23.56 -16.71 14.10
N SER A 249 -24.52 -17.24 13.37
CA SER A 249 -25.62 -17.99 13.97
C SER A 249 -25.59 -19.45 13.52
N GLU A 250 -25.85 -20.32 14.46
CA GLU A 250 -26.16 -21.72 14.22
C GLU A 250 -27.56 -22.01 14.78
N ASN A 251 -28.50 -22.27 13.88
CA ASN A 251 -29.93 -22.41 14.19
C ASN A 251 -30.49 -21.16 14.92
N THR A 252 -30.85 -21.27 16.18
CA THR A 252 -31.40 -20.16 17.00
C THR A 252 -30.35 -19.43 17.82
N ASN A 253 -29.11 -19.94 17.89
CA ASN A 253 -28.04 -19.35 18.67
C ASN A 253 -27.25 -18.38 17.77
N SER A 254 -27.07 -17.15 18.23
CA SER A 254 -26.28 -16.13 17.56
C SER A 254 -25.15 -15.68 18.46
N GLU A 255 -23.93 -15.74 17.93
CA GLU A 255 -22.70 -15.36 18.63
C GLU A 255 -22.09 -14.12 18.03
N TYR A 256 -21.71 -13.15 18.87
CA TYR A 256 -20.92 -12.00 18.48
C TYR A 256 -19.46 -12.41 18.32
N ILE A 257 -18.91 -12.24 17.12
CA ILE A 257 -17.52 -12.63 16.82
C ILE A 257 -16.57 -11.45 17.01
N GLY A 258 -16.97 -10.25 16.62
CA GLY A 258 -16.13 -9.07 16.69
C GLY A 258 -16.67 -7.90 15.90
N SER A 259 -15.87 -6.83 15.81
CA SER A 259 -16.24 -5.63 15.06
C SER A 259 -15.10 -5.15 14.18
N MET A 260 -15.44 -4.41 13.14
CA MET A 260 -14.50 -3.71 12.28
C MET A 260 -14.92 -2.25 12.12
N LYS A 261 -13.92 -1.37 11.94
CA LYS A 261 -14.12 0.07 11.72
C LYS A 261 -13.44 0.49 10.43
N TYR A 262 -14.13 1.34 9.69
CA TYR A 262 -13.66 1.88 8.41
C TYR A 262 -14.36 3.21 8.13
N SER A 263 -14.02 3.86 7.01
CA SER A 263 -14.68 5.10 6.60
C SER A 263 -15.36 4.92 5.26
N LEU A 264 -16.55 5.53 5.10
CA LEU A 264 -17.25 5.68 3.84
C LEU A 264 -17.58 7.16 3.61
N GLU A 265 -17.45 7.63 2.38
CA GLU A 265 -17.99 8.92 1.98
C GLU A 265 -19.49 8.78 1.74
N LYS A 266 -20.27 9.81 2.10
CA LYS A 266 -21.66 9.92 1.69
C LYS A 266 -21.78 11.04 0.69
N ILE A 267 -22.11 10.71 -0.54
CA ILE A 267 -22.40 11.70 -1.58
C ILE A 267 -23.87 12.09 -1.41
N PRO A 268 -24.20 13.36 -1.10
CA PRO A 268 -25.58 13.81 -1.04
C PRO A 268 -26.32 13.40 -2.32
N ARG A 269 -27.51 12.83 -2.17
CA ARG A 269 -28.33 12.33 -3.30
C ARG A 269 -28.47 13.36 -4.42
N GLY A 270 -28.64 14.63 -4.07
CA GLY A 270 -28.71 15.71 -5.05
C GLY A 270 -27.42 15.90 -5.86
N ILE A 271 -26.24 15.71 -5.26
CA ILE A 271 -24.95 15.74 -5.98
C ILE A 271 -24.89 14.55 -6.94
N TYR A 272 -25.27 13.37 -6.52
CA TYR A 272 -25.27 12.17 -7.35
C TYR A 272 -26.16 12.34 -8.59
N GLU A 273 -27.42 12.78 -8.39
CA GLU A 273 -28.37 13.03 -9.47
C GLU A 273 -27.86 14.10 -10.45
N MET A 274 -27.27 15.18 -9.93
CA MET A 274 -26.70 16.23 -10.77
C MET A 274 -25.44 15.78 -11.50
N SER A 275 -24.63 14.89 -10.91
CA SER A 275 -23.44 14.30 -11.56
C SER A 275 -23.82 13.41 -12.74
N ILE A 276 -24.84 12.57 -12.60
CA ILE A 276 -25.38 11.80 -13.73
C ILE A 276 -25.79 12.75 -14.85
N ARG A 277 -26.49 13.83 -14.53
CA ARG A 277 -26.95 14.79 -15.51
C ARG A 277 -25.80 15.60 -16.14
N ALA A 278 -24.76 15.93 -15.35
CA ALA A 278 -23.56 16.61 -15.86
C ALA A 278 -22.88 15.81 -16.98
N ASN A 279 -22.85 14.50 -16.91
CA ASN A 279 -22.25 13.64 -17.93
C ASN A 279 -22.94 13.69 -19.29
N MET A 280 -24.16 14.24 -19.36
CA MET A 280 -24.87 14.48 -20.63
C MET A 280 -24.39 15.75 -21.36
N TYR A 281 -23.61 16.61 -20.73
CA TYR A 281 -23.18 17.90 -21.26
C TYR A 281 -21.68 17.98 -21.43
N SER A 282 -21.25 18.66 -22.49
CA SER A 282 -19.87 19.10 -22.68
C SER A 282 -19.74 20.58 -22.33
N SER A 283 -18.53 21.02 -22.03
CA SER A 283 -18.18 22.43 -21.88
C SER A 283 -16.89 22.73 -22.65
N PRO A 284 -16.80 23.87 -23.32
CA PRO A 284 -15.56 24.33 -23.98
C PRO A 284 -14.47 24.70 -22.95
N THR A 285 -14.84 24.80 -21.66
CA THR A 285 -13.94 25.05 -20.53
C THR A 285 -13.91 23.81 -19.62
N GLY A 286 -12.98 23.75 -18.69
CA GLY A 286 -12.95 22.69 -17.68
C GLY A 286 -14.03 22.82 -16.59
N TYR A 287 -15.09 23.61 -16.82
CA TYR A 287 -16.14 23.86 -15.83
C TYR A 287 -17.54 23.75 -16.44
N LEU A 288 -18.47 23.21 -15.66
CA LEU A 288 -19.91 23.13 -15.97
C LEU A 288 -20.71 23.53 -14.72
N ALA A 289 -21.67 24.43 -14.87
CA ALA A 289 -22.62 24.76 -13.82
C ALA A 289 -23.99 24.14 -14.14
N LEU A 290 -24.59 23.42 -13.20
CA LEU A 290 -25.97 22.92 -13.28
C LEU A 290 -26.81 23.57 -12.19
N VAL A 291 -28.03 23.99 -12.56
CA VAL A 291 -29.05 24.51 -11.63
C VAL A 291 -30.25 23.59 -11.66
N ASN A 292 -30.62 23.05 -10.53
CA ASN A 292 -31.87 22.32 -10.35
C ASN A 292 -32.90 23.23 -9.69
N ARG A 293 -33.85 23.73 -10.48
CA ARG A 293 -34.89 24.64 -10.01
C ARG A 293 -35.91 23.99 -9.10
N SER A 294 -36.11 22.65 -9.22
CA SER A 294 -37.09 21.94 -8.39
C SER A 294 -36.61 21.73 -6.96
N THR A 295 -35.27 21.68 -6.77
CA THR A 295 -34.66 21.48 -5.46
C THR A 295 -33.92 22.72 -4.96
N HIS A 296 -33.91 23.81 -5.75
CA HIS A 296 -33.19 25.05 -5.47
C HIS A 296 -31.69 24.82 -5.16
N LYS A 297 -31.05 24.00 -6.00
CA LYS A 297 -29.63 23.65 -5.85
C LYS A 297 -28.82 24.04 -7.09
N VAL A 298 -27.61 24.52 -6.86
CA VAL A 298 -26.61 24.75 -7.91
C VAL A 298 -25.38 23.90 -7.63
N ALA A 299 -24.86 23.24 -8.67
CA ALA A 299 -23.61 22.50 -8.61
C ALA A 299 -22.64 23.04 -9.64
N ILE A 300 -21.37 23.17 -9.24
CA ILE A 300 -20.25 23.49 -10.13
C ILE A 300 -19.42 22.23 -10.28
N PHE A 301 -19.23 21.81 -11.51
CA PHE A 301 -18.41 20.67 -11.89
C PHE A 301 -17.12 21.12 -12.52
N GLN A 302 -16.05 20.36 -12.26
CA GLN A 302 -14.74 20.52 -12.89
C GLN A 302 -14.37 19.22 -13.60
N GLY A 303 -13.81 19.32 -14.81
CA GLY A 303 -13.43 18.16 -15.62
C GLY A 303 -13.87 18.27 -17.07
N SER A 304 -14.41 17.19 -17.61
CA SER A 304 -14.95 17.10 -18.98
C SER A 304 -16.12 16.12 -19.04
N GLN A 305 -16.84 16.11 -20.16
CA GLN A 305 -17.95 15.17 -20.38
C GLN A 305 -17.51 13.72 -20.11
N GLY A 306 -18.27 13.00 -19.30
CA GLY A 306 -17.99 11.65 -18.86
C GLY A 306 -17.03 11.54 -17.66
N SER A 307 -16.40 12.67 -17.23
CA SER A 307 -15.42 12.71 -16.11
C SER A 307 -15.61 13.97 -15.24
N TRP A 308 -16.83 14.42 -15.09
CA TRP A 308 -17.16 15.58 -14.24
C TRP A 308 -17.06 15.22 -12.76
N SER A 309 -16.31 16.03 -12.01
CA SER A 309 -16.25 16.00 -10.54
C SER A 309 -16.96 17.20 -9.96
N CYS A 310 -17.87 17.01 -9.00
CA CYS A 310 -18.57 18.10 -8.33
C CYS A 310 -17.64 18.86 -7.39
N ALA A 311 -17.25 20.06 -7.78
CA ALA A 311 -16.38 20.93 -6.99
C ALA A 311 -17.14 21.71 -5.91
N LYS A 312 -18.41 22.08 -6.20
CA LYS A 312 -19.27 22.85 -5.28
C LYS A 312 -20.73 22.45 -5.44
N TYR A 313 -21.46 22.46 -4.31
CA TYR A 313 -22.90 22.19 -4.27
C TYR A 313 -23.55 23.05 -3.20
N TRP A 314 -24.47 23.95 -3.60
CA TRP A 314 -25.06 24.93 -2.71
C TRP A 314 -26.57 25.06 -2.93
N ASP A 315 -27.25 25.65 -1.93
CA ASP A 315 -28.57 26.22 -2.10
C ASP A 315 -28.49 27.44 -3.03
N CYS A 316 -29.51 27.63 -3.83
CA CYS A 316 -29.66 28.83 -4.63
C CYS A 316 -31.11 29.31 -4.59
N ALA A 317 -31.30 30.62 -4.68
CA ALA A 317 -32.60 31.18 -4.98
C ALA A 317 -32.75 31.26 -6.50
N ASP A 318 -33.90 30.91 -7.00
CA ASP A 318 -34.28 31.08 -8.40
C ASP A 318 -35.51 31.99 -8.55
N GLY A 319 -35.92 32.28 -9.77
CA GLY A 319 -37.01 33.19 -10.03
C GLY A 319 -38.37 32.76 -9.44
N LYS A 320 -39.17 33.73 -9.04
CA LYS A 320 -40.55 33.52 -8.57
C LYS A 320 -41.38 32.82 -9.62
N ALA A 321 -42.49 32.21 -9.20
CA ALA A 321 -43.41 31.56 -10.13
C ALA A 321 -43.94 32.48 -11.22
N SER A 322 -44.10 33.80 -10.90
CA SER A 322 -44.50 34.84 -11.85
C SER A 322 -43.41 35.35 -12.80
N THR A 323 -42.12 35.13 -12.40
CA THR A 323 -40.94 35.51 -13.17
C THR A 323 -39.88 34.42 -13.06
N PRO A 324 -40.15 33.26 -13.65
CA PRO A 324 -39.27 32.09 -13.45
C PRO A 324 -37.91 32.27 -14.11
N THR A 325 -36.88 31.71 -13.48
CA THR A 325 -35.59 31.59 -14.13
C THR A 325 -35.70 30.74 -15.39
N VAL A 326 -35.07 31.16 -16.45
CA VAL A 326 -35.07 30.43 -17.75
C VAL A 326 -34.46 29.07 -17.62
N THR A 327 -34.91 28.14 -18.46
CA THR A 327 -34.34 26.78 -18.57
C THR A 327 -33.67 26.61 -19.92
N GLY A 328 -32.60 25.84 -19.96
CA GLY A 328 -31.88 25.58 -21.21
C GLY A 328 -30.37 25.40 -20.94
N VAL A 329 -29.62 25.34 -22.02
CA VAL A 329 -28.16 25.34 -22.02
C VAL A 329 -27.66 26.71 -22.43
N PHE A 330 -26.85 27.31 -21.60
CA PHE A 330 -26.37 28.67 -21.78
C PHE A 330 -24.85 28.70 -21.62
N HIS A 331 -24.23 29.75 -22.14
CA HIS A 331 -22.82 30.06 -21.95
C HIS A 331 -22.66 31.26 -21.02
N VAL A 332 -21.72 31.14 -20.08
CA VAL A 332 -21.36 32.25 -19.20
C VAL A 332 -20.81 33.39 -20.06
N GLY A 333 -21.41 34.57 -19.91
CA GLY A 333 -21.03 35.79 -20.61
C GLY A 333 -20.23 36.74 -19.73
N SER A 334 -20.71 37.97 -19.64
CA SER A 334 -20.08 39.05 -18.85
C SER A 334 -20.17 38.77 -17.35
N ARG A 335 -19.27 39.38 -16.62
CA ARG A 335 -19.22 39.33 -15.13
C ARG A 335 -18.70 40.65 -14.59
N GLY A 336 -19.07 40.94 -13.36
CA GLY A 336 -18.60 42.16 -12.71
C GLY A 336 -18.65 42.08 -11.21
N TYR A 337 -18.14 43.11 -10.54
CA TYR A 337 -18.00 43.13 -9.12
C TYR A 337 -19.35 43.34 -8.41
N TYR A 338 -20.14 44.35 -8.83
CA TYR A 338 -21.48 44.58 -8.28
C TYR A 338 -22.41 45.23 -9.30
N PHE A 339 -23.68 45.17 -9.03
CA PHE A 339 -24.74 45.99 -9.62
C PHE A 339 -25.77 46.37 -8.58
N ASP A 340 -26.47 47.48 -8.81
CA ASP A 340 -27.53 47.94 -7.90
C ASP A 340 -28.90 47.60 -8.49
N SER A 341 -29.80 47.13 -7.64
CA SER A 341 -31.19 46.83 -7.97
C SER A 341 -32.12 47.42 -6.92
N GLY A 342 -32.69 48.58 -7.24
CA GLY A 342 -33.48 49.37 -6.28
C GLY A 342 -32.62 49.82 -5.09
N SER A 343 -33.04 49.46 -3.87
CA SER A 343 -32.32 49.76 -2.66
C SER A 343 -31.29 48.69 -2.24
N ALA A 344 -31.03 47.73 -3.11
CA ALA A 344 -30.14 46.63 -2.80
C ALA A 344 -28.97 46.56 -3.78
N ARG A 345 -27.82 46.04 -3.27
CA ARG A 345 -26.62 45.77 -4.04
C ARG A 345 -26.37 44.25 -4.09
N CYS A 346 -26.05 43.77 -5.31
CA CYS A 346 -25.66 42.40 -5.58
C CYS A 346 -24.19 42.33 -6.01
N TYR A 347 -23.41 41.48 -5.41
CA TYR A 347 -21.98 41.33 -5.69
C TYR A 347 -21.67 40.07 -6.52
N TRP A 348 -20.53 40.11 -7.21
CA TRP A 348 -19.96 38.98 -7.93
C TRP A 348 -20.88 38.40 -8.99
N TRP A 349 -21.54 39.28 -9.75
CA TRP A 349 -22.48 38.84 -10.78
C TRP A 349 -21.80 38.21 -11.99
N THR A 350 -22.46 37.18 -12.51
CA THR A 350 -22.04 36.45 -13.69
C THR A 350 -23.28 36.20 -14.56
N GLN A 351 -23.28 36.80 -15.76
CA GLN A 351 -24.39 36.67 -16.69
C GLN A 351 -24.34 35.30 -17.39
N PHE A 352 -25.48 34.69 -17.58
CA PHE A 352 -25.61 33.48 -18.38
C PHE A 352 -26.66 33.56 -19.50
N TYR A 353 -27.63 34.47 -19.39
CA TYR A 353 -28.59 34.74 -20.48
C TYR A 353 -29.33 36.04 -20.27
N GLY A 354 -29.33 36.97 -21.27
CA GLY A 354 -30.04 38.24 -21.19
C GLY A 354 -29.80 38.96 -19.85
N ASN A 355 -30.85 39.22 -19.09
CA ASN A 355 -30.76 39.84 -17.78
C ASN A 355 -30.68 38.81 -16.62
N TYR A 356 -30.48 37.53 -16.93
CA TYR A 356 -30.33 36.49 -15.93
C TYR A 356 -28.87 36.35 -15.49
N LEU A 357 -28.64 36.45 -14.17
CA LEU A 357 -27.33 36.51 -13.55
C LEU A 357 -27.25 35.55 -12.40
N PHE A 358 -26.10 34.94 -12.19
CA PHE A 358 -25.70 34.45 -10.85
C PHE A 358 -25.16 35.66 -10.07
N HIS A 359 -25.53 35.84 -8.83
CA HIS A 359 -25.04 36.91 -7.96
C HIS A 359 -25.18 36.53 -6.48
N SER A 360 -24.58 37.33 -5.60
CA SER A 360 -24.73 37.17 -4.14
C SER A 360 -26.16 37.36 -3.66
N VAL A 361 -26.40 37.10 -2.40
CA VAL A 361 -27.59 37.62 -1.69
C VAL A 361 -27.63 39.14 -1.79
N LEU A 362 -28.82 39.74 -1.55
CA LEU A 362 -29.02 41.17 -1.55
C LEU A 362 -28.38 41.82 -0.31
N TYR A 363 -27.60 42.87 -0.53
CA TYR A 363 -27.03 43.69 0.53
C TYR A 363 -27.71 45.06 0.51
N THR A 364 -27.91 45.69 1.66
CA THR A 364 -28.35 47.10 1.73
C THR A 364 -27.22 48.01 1.28
N HIS A 365 -27.56 49.08 0.58
CA HIS A 365 -26.60 50.16 0.34
C HIS A 365 -26.13 50.74 1.66
N SER A 366 -24.83 50.73 1.91
CA SER A 366 -24.20 51.52 2.98
C SER A 366 -23.72 52.86 2.42
#